data_9a3ec8a4701927b810885381d70bab92
#
_entry.id   9a3ec8a4701927b810885381d70bab92
#
_cell.length_a   1.000
_cell.length_b   1.000
_cell.length_c   1.000
_cell.angle_alpha   90.00
_cell.angle_beta   90.00
_cell.angle_gamma   90.00
#
_symmetry.space_group_name_H-M   'P 1'
#
loop_
_entity.id
_entity.type
_entity.pdbx_description
1 polymer ?
#
loop_
_entity_poly.entity_id
_entity_poly.type
_entity_poly.pdbx_seq_one_letter_code
_entity_poly.pdbx_strand_id
1 'polypeptide(L)'
;MFLRLANEHREFVKDLVMSLQALATVLEKRGYEAACYTCGDQMNSANFMVSLTENHLIRFLVSDYGITWTELRDDRELMKLEGAEAISQLQELADLLKVQLHSNAHILIG
;
A
#
# COMPACT_ATOMS: atom_id res chain seq x y z
N MET A 1 -14.08 19.11 -15.48
CA MET A 1 -14.27 17.68 -15.16
C MET A 1 -12.96 16.94 -15.01
N PHE A 2 -12.02 17.05 -15.95
CA PHE A 2 -10.73 16.36 -15.87
C PHE A 2 -9.89 16.81 -14.68
N LEU A 3 -9.86 18.11 -14.39
CA LEU A 3 -9.10 18.64 -13.26
C LEU A 3 -9.62 18.08 -11.92
N ARG A 4 -10.92 17.93 -11.80
CA ARG A 4 -11.54 17.38 -10.60
C ARG A 4 -11.15 15.93 -10.38
N LEU A 5 -11.22 15.12 -11.44
CA LEU A 5 -10.84 13.71 -11.36
C LEU A 5 -9.36 13.55 -11.03
N ALA A 6 -8.50 14.39 -11.63
CA ALA A 6 -7.08 14.35 -11.33
C ALA A 6 -6.79 14.72 -9.87
N ASN A 7 -7.51 15.71 -9.31
CA ASN A 7 -7.35 16.09 -7.92
C ASN A 7 -7.82 15.01 -6.97
N GLU A 8 -8.97 14.38 -7.26
CA GLU A 8 -9.48 13.27 -6.46
C GLU A 8 -8.52 12.09 -6.47
N HIS A 9 -7.91 11.79 -7.62
CA HIS A 9 -6.92 10.72 -7.72
C HIS A 9 -5.67 11.05 -6.89
N ARG A 10 -5.18 12.27 -6.96
CA ARG A 10 -4.02 12.70 -6.17
C ARG A 10 -4.29 12.62 -4.68
N GLU A 11 -5.45 13.04 -4.25
CA GLU A 11 -5.86 12.94 -2.85
C GLU A 11 -5.92 11.50 -2.38
N PHE A 12 -6.47 10.63 -3.22
CA PHE A 12 -6.53 9.20 -2.93
C PHE A 12 -5.14 8.60 -2.79
N VAL A 13 -4.24 8.89 -3.73
CA VAL A 13 -2.86 8.41 -3.68
C VAL A 13 -2.15 8.90 -2.43
N LYS A 14 -2.31 10.18 -2.10
CA LYS A 14 -1.71 10.77 -0.91
C LYS A 14 -2.20 10.08 0.36
N ASP A 15 -3.50 9.87 0.49
CA ASP A 15 -4.09 9.20 1.64
C ASP A 15 -3.59 7.75 1.75
N LEU A 16 -3.45 7.07 0.62
CA LEU A 16 -2.94 5.72 0.58
C LEU A 16 -1.48 5.67 1.03
N VAL A 17 -0.66 6.61 0.57
CA VAL A 17 0.75 6.70 0.98
C VAL A 17 0.85 6.91 2.49
N MET A 18 0.03 7.79 3.05
CA MET A 18 0.00 8.03 4.50
C MET A 18 -0.42 6.78 5.26
N SER A 19 -1.38 6.03 4.74
CA SER A 19 -1.82 4.76 5.33
C SER A 19 -0.71 3.73 5.32
N LEU A 20 0.06 3.65 4.23
CA LEU A 20 1.19 2.73 4.12
C LEU A 20 2.30 3.07 5.11
N GLN A 21 2.57 4.36 5.32
CA GLN A 21 3.55 4.79 6.31
C GLN A 21 3.13 4.39 7.72
N ALA A 22 1.86 4.59 8.06
CA ALA A 22 1.32 4.19 9.35
C ALA A 22 1.38 2.67 9.53
N LEU A 23 1.05 1.91 8.49
CA LEU A 23 1.08 0.46 8.52
C LEU A 23 2.50 -0.05 8.73
N ALA A 24 3.48 0.51 8.02
CA ALA A 24 4.88 0.15 8.19
C ALA A 24 5.35 0.38 9.64
N THR A 25 4.96 1.52 10.23
CA THR A 25 5.31 1.84 11.61
C THR A 25 4.73 0.82 12.60
N VAL A 26 3.47 0.44 12.42
CA VAL A 26 2.81 -0.57 13.27
C VAL A 26 3.52 -1.91 13.15
N LEU A 27 3.85 -2.32 11.93
CA LEU A 27 4.53 -3.59 11.68
C LEU A 27 5.92 -3.63 12.32
N GLU A 28 6.69 -2.54 12.21
CA GLU A 28 8.00 -2.45 12.86
C GLU A 28 7.87 -2.59 14.37
N LYS A 29 6.87 -1.95 14.96
CA LYS A 29 6.63 -2.04 16.41
C LYS A 29 6.28 -3.45 16.85
N ARG A 30 5.73 -4.24 15.95
CA ARG A 30 5.37 -5.65 16.22
C ARG A 30 6.49 -6.62 15.88
N GLY A 31 7.66 -6.12 15.48
CA GLY A 31 8.83 -6.95 15.24
C GLY A 31 9.02 -7.42 13.81
N TYR A 32 8.22 -6.94 12.86
CA TYR A 32 8.41 -7.25 11.44
C TYR A 32 9.41 -6.30 10.81
N GLU A 33 10.14 -6.79 9.82
CA GLU A 33 10.92 -5.91 8.95
C GLU A 33 9.97 -5.28 7.95
N ALA A 34 9.70 -4.00 8.11
CA ALA A 34 8.78 -3.27 7.24
C ALA A 34 9.34 -1.88 6.97
N ALA A 35 9.06 -1.37 5.78
CA ALA A 35 9.49 -0.04 5.39
C ALA A 35 8.51 0.54 4.37
N CYS A 36 8.41 1.86 4.35
CA CYS A 36 7.65 2.58 3.35
C CYS A 36 8.50 3.74 2.84
N TYR A 37 8.92 3.65 1.59
CA TYR A 37 9.73 4.68 0.95
C TYR A 37 8.84 5.53 0.07
N THR A 38 8.90 6.85 0.26
CA THR A 38 8.18 7.78 -0.58
C THR A 38 9.15 8.48 -1.52
N CYS A 39 8.63 8.91 -2.67
CA CYS A 39 9.45 9.59 -3.67
C CYS A 39 8.90 11.00 -3.87
N GLY A 40 9.78 12.00 -3.74
CA GLY A 40 9.43 13.39 -3.93
C GLY A 40 8.69 14.03 -2.75
N ASP A 41 8.47 15.33 -2.85
CA ASP A 41 7.87 16.11 -1.78
C ASP A 41 6.35 16.05 -1.76
N GLN A 42 5.75 15.51 -2.81
CA GLN A 42 4.29 15.54 -2.99
C GLN A 42 3.57 14.26 -2.57
N MET A 43 4.32 13.29 -2.06
CA MET A 43 3.75 12.00 -1.61
C MET A 43 2.86 11.35 -2.67
N ASN A 44 3.32 11.38 -3.93
CA ASN A 44 2.55 10.81 -5.04
C ASN A 44 2.96 9.40 -5.42
N SER A 45 3.90 8.83 -4.69
CA SER A 45 4.32 7.44 -4.89
C SER A 45 4.92 6.88 -3.62
N ALA A 46 4.79 5.57 -3.46
CA ALA A 46 5.36 4.88 -2.31
C ALA A 46 5.69 3.44 -2.67
N ASN A 47 6.73 2.93 -2.05
CA ASN A 47 7.12 1.53 -2.11
C ASN A 47 7.09 1.00 -0.68
N PHE A 48 6.04 0.23 -0.38
CA PHE A 48 5.87 -0.40 0.93
C PHE A 48 6.34 -1.85 0.83
N MET A 49 7.08 -2.30 1.83
CA MET A 49 7.56 -3.68 1.89
C MET A 49 7.43 -4.20 3.31
N VAL A 50 7.10 -5.47 3.44
CA VAL A 50 7.13 -6.17 4.72
C VAL A 50 7.61 -7.60 4.52
N SER A 51 8.53 -8.04 5.36
CA SER A 51 8.99 -9.42 5.42
C SER A 51 8.22 -10.17 6.50
N LEU A 52 7.36 -11.10 6.09
CA LEU A 52 6.59 -11.91 7.02
C LEU A 52 7.47 -13.00 7.63
N THR A 53 8.36 -13.59 6.83
CA THR A 53 9.40 -14.54 7.25
C THR A 53 10.66 -14.21 6.45
N GLU A 54 11.74 -14.94 6.72
CA GLU A 54 12.99 -14.75 5.97
C GLU A 54 12.82 -14.90 4.46
N ASN A 55 11.87 -15.69 4.04
CA ASN A 55 11.67 -16.03 2.62
C ASN A 55 10.38 -15.45 2.04
N HIS A 56 9.56 -14.77 2.82
CA HIS A 56 8.24 -14.34 2.39
C HIS A 56 8.14 -12.81 2.48
N LEU A 57 8.12 -12.15 1.34
CA LEU A 57 8.09 -10.71 1.21
C LEU A 57 6.79 -10.25 0.54
N ILE A 58 6.18 -9.22 1.07
CA ILE A 58 5.06 -8.52 0.43
C ILE A 58 5.54 -7.13 0.02
N ARG A 59 5.23 -6.74 -1.20
CA ARG A 59 5.55 -5.43 -1.73
C ARG A 59 4.28 -4.78 -2.25
N PHE A 60 4.05 -3.55 -1.87
CA PHE A 60 2.92 -2.76 -2.36
C PHE A 60 3.46 -1.46 -2.95
N LEU A 61 3.18 -1.26 -4.24
CA LEU A 61 3.62 -0.07 -4.96
C LEU A 61 2.41 0.79 -5.31
N VAL A 62 2.52 2.07 -5.08
CA VAL A 62 1.52 3.04 -5.51
C VAL A 62 2.22 4.20 -6.22
N SER A 63 1.63 4.64 -7.33
CA SER A 63 2.13 5.77 -8.10
C SER A 63 0.98 6.34 -8.92
N ASP A 64 1.25 7.43 -9.64
CA ASP A 64 0.28 7.97 -10.59
C ASP A 64 -0.03 7.01 -11.74
N TYR A 65 0.81 6.00 -11.95
CA TYR A 65 0.66 5.03 -13.04
C TYR A 65 -0.08 3.78 -12.63
N GLY A 66 -0.22 3.52 -11.35
CA GLY A 66 -0.94 2.34 -10.91
C GLY A 66 -0.63 1.92 -9.49
N ILE A 67 -1.33 0.88 -9.07
CA ILE A 67 -1.24 0.30 -7.74
C ILE A 67 -1.02 -1.20 -7.93
N THR A 68 -0.01 -1.77 -7.24
CA THR A 68 0.35 -3.16 -7.40
C THR A 68 0.67 -3.79 -6.05
N TRP A 69 0.12 -4.98 -5.79
CA TRP A 69 0.47 -5.85 -4.68
C TRP A 69 1.26 -7.02 -5.25
N THR A 70 2.45 -7.27 -4.74
CA THR A 70 3.26 -8.42 -5.15
C THR A 70 3.66 -9.21 -3.91
N GLU A 71 3.49 -10.51 -3.98
CA GLU A 71 3.88 -11.43 -2.92
C GLU A 71 4.95 -12.37 -3.44
N LEU A 72 6.09 -12.41 -2.75
CA LEU A 72 7.26 -13.17 -3.16
C LEU A 72 7.63 -14.19 -2.09
N ARG A 73 7.96 -15.40 -2.51
CA ARG A 73 8.51 -16.44 -1.65
C ARG A 73 9.73 -17.05 -2.32
N ASP A 74 10.87 -17.06 -1.60
CA ASP A 74 12.14 -17.55 -2.13
C ASP A 74 12.51 -16.85 -3.45
N ASP A 75 12.29 -15.52 -3.50
CA ASP A 75 12.51 -14.67 -4.68
C ASP A 75 11.65 -15.01 -5.88
N ARG A 76 10.60 -15.83 -5.69
CA ARG A 76 9.65 -16.16 -6.76
C ARG A 76 8.33 -15.45 -6.50
N GLU A 77 7.77 -14.87 -7.56
CA GLU A 77 6.47 -14.23 -7.48
C GLU A 77 5.36 -15.26 -7.33
N LEU A 78 4.69 -15.25 -6.17
CA LEU A 78 3.55 -16.11 -5.90
C LEU A 78 2.24 -15.49 -6.38
N MET A 79 2.14 -14.17 -6.27
CA MET A 79 0.89 -13.47 -6.53
C MET A 79 1.22 -12.04 -6.95
N LYS A 80 0.48 -11.56 -7.91
CA LYS A 80 0.52 -10.15 -8.32
C LYS A 80 -0.90 -9.67 -8.56
N LEU A 81 -1.29 -8.63 -7.85
CA LEU A 81 -2.62 -8.01 -7.98
C LEU A 81 -2.43 -6.55 -8.36
N GLU A 82 -3.38 -6.01 -9.12
CA GLU A 82 -3.33 -4.63 -9.58
C GLU A 82 -4.64 -3.93 -9.28
N GLY A 83 -4.56 -2.61 -9.12
CA GLY A 83 -5.74 -1.77 -8.95
C GLY A 83 -6.55 -2.11 -7.72
N ALA A 84 -7.85 -2.25 -7.88
CA ALA A 84 -8.78 -2.49 -6.79
C ALA A 84 -8.49 -3.79 -6.02
N GLU A 85 -8.02 -4.82 -6.72
CA GLU A 85 -7.67 -6.09 -6.08
C GLU A 85 -6.47 -5.92 -5.14
N ALA A 86 -5.47 -5.12 -5.55
CA ALA A 86 -4.33 -4.81 -4.70
C ALA A 86 -4.76 -4.04 -3.45
N ILE A 87 -5.67 -3.10 -3.60
CA ILE A 87 -6.20 -2.31 -2.49
C ILE A 87 -7.00 -3.20 -1.53
N SER A 88 -7.82 -4.11 -2.07
CA SER A 88 -8.55 -5.08 -1.25
C SER A 88 -7.62 -5.94 -0.41
N GLN A 89 -6.53 -6.40 -0.99
CA GLN A 89 -5.55 -7.21 -0.28
C GLN A 89 -4.86 -6.41 0.82
N LEU A 90 -4.56 -5.15 0.56
CA LEU A 90 -4.00 -4.25 1.56
C LEU A 90 -4.98 -4.04 2.71
N GLN A 91 -6.28 -3.89 2.39
CA GLN A 91 -7.32 -3.74 3.39
C GLN A 91 -7.42 -4.99 4.28
N GLU A 92 -7.33 -6.18 3.70
CA GLU A 92 -7.33 -7.42 4.47
C GLU A 92 -6.15 -7.48 5.44
N LEU A 93 -4.97 -7.09 4.99
CA LEU A 93 -3.80 -7.02 5.86
C LEU A 93 -4.01 -6.04 7.00
N ALA A 94 -4.53 -4.85 6.69
CA ALA A 94 -4.80 -3.84 7.70
C ALA A 94 -5.84 -4.32 8.73
N ASP A 95 -6.88 -5.00 8.26
CA ASP A 95 -7.93 -5.55 9.14
C ASP A 95 -7.36 -6.61 10.09
N LEU A 96 -6.48 -7.49 9.59
CA LEU A 96 -5.81 -8.48 10.41
C LEU A 96 -4.97 -7.82 11.52
N LEU A 97 -4.35 -6.70 11.21
CA LEU A 97 -3.50 -5.97 12.14
C LEU A 97 -4.28 -4.97 12.99
N LYS A 98 -5.58 -4.84 12.74
CA LYS A 98 -6.46 -3.87 13.41
C LYS A 98 -5.97 -2.44 13.24
N VAL A 99 -5.50 -2.12 12.03
CA VAL A 99 -5.10 -0.78 11.63
C VAL A 99 -6.16 -0.23 10.69
N GLN A 100 -6.63 0.98 10.96
CA GLN A 100 -7.62 1.63 10.10
C GLN A 100 -6.89 2.37 8.97
N LEU A 101 -7.24 2.04 7.72
CA LEU A 101 -6.74 2.77 6.57
C LEU A 101 -7.46 4.12 6.46
N HIS A 102 -6.86 5.04 5.74
CA HIS A 102 -7.44 6.35 5.53
C HIS A 102 -8.78 6.25 4.80
N SER A 103 -9.74 7.11 5.17
CA SER A 103 -11.13 7.01 4.70
C SER A 103 -11.28 6.99 3.18
N ASN A 104 -10.44 7.74 2.46
CA ASN A 104 -10.53 7.80 1.00
C ASN A 104 -10.11 6.50 0.32
N ALA A 105 -9.28 5.69 0.97
CA ALA A 105 -8.91 4.37 0.44
C ALA A 105 -10.10 3.41 0.48
N HIS A 106 -10.98 3.53 1.47
CA HIS A 106 -12.17 2.68 1.60
C HIS A 106 -13.19 2.94 0.50
N ILE A 107 -13.33 4.17 0.06
CA ILE A 107 -14.34 4.56 -0.94
C ILE A 107 -14.17 3.81 -2.26
N LEU A 108 -12.93 3.55 -2.68
CA LEU A 108 -12.66 2.86 -3.93
C LEU A 108 -12.81 1.34 -3.83
N ILE A 109 -12.80 0.79 -2.63
CA ILE A 109 -12.95 -0.64 -2.38
C ILE A 109 -14.44 -1.01 -2.29
N GLY A 110 -15.21 -0.15 -1.69
CA GLY A 110 -16.62 -0.35 -1.49
C GLY A 110 -17.40 -0.10 -2.75
#